data_5643b2fdf5e70a4f22e6cd41961ff52a
#
_entry.id   5643b2fdf5e70a4f22e6cd41961ff52a
#
_cell.length_a   1.000
_cell.length_b   1.000
_cell.length_c   1.000
_cell.angle_alpha   90.00
_cell.angle_beta   90.00
_cell.angle_gamma   90.00
#
_symmetry.space_group_name_H-M   'P 1'
#
loop_
_entity.id
_entity.type
_entity.pdbx_description
1 polymer ?
#
loop_
_entity_poly.entity_id
_entity_poly.type
_entity_poly.pdbx_seq_one_letter_code
_entity_poly.pdbx_strand_id
1 'polypeptide(L)'
;MPRRNLVLLVLLPVLLFAGACDGDGSDEPAKKADFDAAQTLRQAAQAMGTVKSVAFTVKSEGRTPVMVKGGDLKLLRNGDAEGTLTVEQQGQNVEMKVVAVGDSIHLDAGTGGWRKLPKALAATMYDPSAVLDPERGISKLLASAGSPQAQAVEKVDGTQTNRIGAKLPKDQIAGLIPGIGADLDGQLWVSRSDHRLVKVRGAFPEGKGAVVITFTEFDAPYKISAPK
;
A
#
# COMPACT_ATOMS: atom_id res chain seq x y z
N MET A 1 -72.92 -21.70 -34.90
CA MET A 1 -72.28 -21.51 -36.23
C MET A 1 -70.94 -20.87 -36.09
N PRO A 2 -69.93 -21.47 -36.57
CA PRO A 2 -68.56 -21.10 -36.28
C PRO A 2 -68.03 -20.11 -37.33
N ARG A 3 -67.17 -19.21 -36.90
CA ARG A 3 -66.24 -18.55 -37.84
C ARG A 3 -64.82 -18.59 -37.28
N ARG A 4 -64.02 -19.46 -37.91
CA ARG A 4 -62.58 -19.60 -37.81
C ARG A 4 -61.91 -18.35 -38.39
N ASN A 5 -61.11 -17.66 -37.66
CA ASN A 5 -60.17 -16.71 -38.24
C ASN A 5 -58.73 -17.23 -38.00
N LEU A 6 -58.10 -17.56 -39.10
CA LEU A 6 -56.74 -17.93 -39.31
C LEU A 6 -55.88 -16.65 -39.13
N VAL A 7 -55.00 -16.58 -38.17
CA VAL A 7 -54.00 -15.52 -38.05
C VAL A 7 -52.63 -16.08 -38.39
N LEU A 8 -52.10 -15.52 -39.44
CA LEU A 8 -50.82 -15.80 -40.07
C LEU A 8 -49.67 -15.41 -39.13
N LEU A 9 -48.79 -16.38 -38.81
CA LEU A 9 -47.60 -16.20 -38.00
C LEU A 9 -46.47 -15.61 -38.89
N VAL A 10 -46.12 -14.35 -38.72
CA VAL A 10 -44.97 -13.72 -39.38
C VAL A 10 -43.78 -13.83 -38.43
N LEU A 11 -42.86 -14.70 -38.78
CA LEU A 11 -41.54 -14.84 -38.16
C LEU A 11 -40.62 -13.73 -38.64
N LEU A 12 -40.27 -12.82 -37.73
CA LEU A 12 -39.22 -11.81 -37.94
C LEU A 12 -37.93 -12.28 -37.28
N PRO A 13 -36.80 -12.39 -37.99
CA PRO A 13 -35.53 -12.72 -37.37
C PRO A 13 -34.97 -11.45 -36.70
N VAL A 14 -34.81 -11.46 -35.39
CA VAL A 14 -34.07 -10.45 -34.64
C VAL A 14 -32.57 -10.73 -34.81
N LEU A 15 -31.90 -9.89 -35.57
CA LEU A 15 -30.42 -9.84 -35.65
C LEU A 15 -29.90 -9.23 -34.33
N LEU A 16 -29.32 -10.09 -33.50
CA LEU A 16 -28.51 -9.68 -32.33
C LEU A 16 -27.19 -9.12 -32.83
N PHE A 17 -27.07 -7.81 -32.83
CA PHE A 17 -25.78 -7.13 -32.87
C PHE A 17 -25.10 -7.30 -31.51
N ALA A 18 -24.13 -8.22 -31.44
CA ALA A 18 -23.17 -8.28 -30.36
C ALA A 18 -22.23 -7.08 -30.48
N GLY A 19 -22.50 -6.01 -29.74
CA GLY A 19 -21.57 -4.90 -29.53
C GLY A 19 -20.42 -5.41 -28.66
N ALA A 20 -19.26 -5.65 -29.25
CA ALA A 20 -18.02 -5.81 -28.52
C ALA A 20 -17.66 -4.45 -27.91
N CYS A 21 -17.83 -4.29 -26.60
CA CYS A 21 -17.14 -3.26 -25.83
C CYS A 21 -15.75 -3.81 -25.50
N ASP A 22 -14.74 -3.43 -26.27
CA ASP A 22 -13.35 -3.47 -25.86
C ASP A 22 -13.18 -2.48 -24.71
N GLY A 23 -13.32 -2.98 -23.49
CA GLY A 23 -12.87 -2.34 -22.26
C GLY A 23 -11.59 -3.07 -21.87
N ASP A 24 -10.43 -2.54 -22.29
CA ASP A 24 -9.11 -2.99 -21.88
C ASP A 24 -8.89 -2.68 -20.39
N GLY A 25 -9.38 -3.56 -19.56
CA GLY A 25 -9.17 -3.70 -18.14
C GLY A 25 -9.05 -5.17 -17.85
N SER A 26 -7.89 -5.76 -18.16
CA SER A 26 -7.63 -7.19 -17.91
C SER A 26 -7.48 -7.46 -16.42
N ASP A 27 -8.58 -7.46 -15.69
CA ASP A 27 -8.71 -8.13 -14.40
C ASP A 27 -8.74 -9.65 -14.66
N GLU A 28 -7.56 -10.24 -14.85
CA GLU A 28 -7.41 -11.69 -14.89
C GLU A 28 -7.91 -12.23 -13.54
N PRO A 29 -8.89 -13.16 -13.50
CA PRO A 29 -9.47 -13.64 -12.26
C PRO A 29 -8.38 -14.24 -11.36
N ALA A 30 -8.42 -13.91 -10.07
CA ALA A 30 -7.46 -14.37 -9.09
C ALA A 30 -7.38 -15.90 -9.11
N LYS A 31 -6.22 -16.45 -9.44
CA LYS A 31 -5.98 -17.90 -9.44
C LYS A 31 -5.95 -18.41 -8.01
N LYS A 32 -6.46 -19.63 -7.79
CA LYS A 32 -6.41 -20.30 -6.49
C LYS A 32 -4.97 -20.30 -5.96
N ALA A 33 -4.82 -20.02 -4.66
CA ALA A 33 -3.53 -19.98 -4.01
C ALA A 33 -2.85 -21.36 -4.05
N ASP A 34 -1.67 -21.44 -4.64
CA ASP A 34 -0.82 -22.64 -4.73
C ASP A 34 0.61 -22.25 -4.35
N PHE A 35 0.78 -21.80 -3.09
CA PHE A 35 2.09 -21.44 -2.53
C PHE A 35 2.07 -21.51 -0.99
N ASP A 36 3.25 -21.72 -0.40
CA ASP A 36 3.44 -21.66 1.07
C ASP A 36 3.53 -20.20 1.53
N ALA A 37 2.51 -19.75 2.25
CA ALA A 37 2.43 -18.38 2.74
C ALA A 37 3.54 -18.06 3.75
N ALA A 38 3.87 -18.98 4.66
CA ALA A 38 4.90 -18.75 5.67
C ALA A 38 6.30 -18.69 5.03
N GLN A 39 6.58 -19.56 4.07
CA GLN A 39 7.84 -19.51 3.32
C GLN A 39 7.94 -18.21 2.50
N THR A 40 6.85 -17.81 1.83
CA THR A 40 6.81 -16.58 1.03
C THR A 40 7.08 -15.35 1.90
N LEU A 41 6.52 -15.27 3.12
CA LEU A 41 6.79 -14.16 4.05
C LEU A 41 8.24 -14.17 4.55
N ARG A 42 8.85 -15.32 4.81
CA ARG A 42 10.27 -15.40 5.17
C ARG A 42 11.17 -14.88 4.04
N GLN A 43 10.88 -15.28 2.80
CA GLN A 43 11.60 -14.80 1.62
C GLN A 43 11.42 -13.30 1.42
N ALA A 44 10.20 -12.79 1.63
CA ALA A 44 9.91 -11.36 1.56
C ALA A 44 10.66 -10.58 2.64
N ALA A 45 10.71 -11.08 3.86
CA ALA A 45 11.49 -10.46 4.94
C ALA A 45 12.98 -10.35 4.57
N GLN A 46 13.56 -11.40 4.01
CA GLN A 46 14.96 -11.40 3.54
C GLN A 46 15.16 -10.39 2.39
N ALA A 47 14.29 -10.40 1.38
CA ALA A 47 14.37 -9.49 0.24
C ALA A 47 14.25 -8.02 0.68
N MET A 48 13.26 -7.70 1.51
CA MET A 48 13.08 -6.34 2.04
C MET A 48 14.22 -5.90 2.96
N GLY A 49 14.84 -6.82 3.67
CA GLY A 49 16.02 -6.54 4.51
C GLY A 49 17.26 -6.09 3.74
N THR A 50 17.32 -6.31 2.42
CA THR A 50 18.44 -5.87 1.57
C THR A 50 18.18 -4.54 0.85
N VAL A 51 16.95 -4.05 0.82
CA VAL A 51 16.54 -2.83 0.10
C VAL A 51 17.29 -1.61 0.65
N LYS A 52 17.86 -0.80 -0.24
CA LYS A 52 18.65 0.39 0.09
C LYS A 52 17.84 1.68 -0.02
N SER A 53 16.87 1.69 -0.93
CA SER A 53 15.96 2.81 -1.14
C SER A 53 14.62 2.31 -1.67
N VAL A 54 13.57 3.07 -1.44
CA VAL A 54 12.24 2.73 -1.92
C VAL A 54 11.41 3.99 -2.20
N ALA A 55 10.59 3.94 -3.26
CA ALA A 55 9.45 4.85 -3.39
C ALA A 55 8.17 4.10 -3.05
N PHE A 56 7.26 4.78 -2.38
CA PHE A 56 5.99 4.19 -2.00
C PHE A 56 4.89 5.24 -1.85
N THR A 57 3.66 4.81 -2.04
CA THR A 57 2.46 5.60 -1.77
C THR A 57 1.78 5.10 -0.52
N VAL A 58 1.16 6.01 0.22
CA VAL A 58 0.29 5.70 1.37
C VAL A 58 -1.10 6.18 1.06
N LYS A 59 -2.12 5.39 1.39
CA LYS A 59 -3.53 5.75 1.24
C LYS A 59 -4.34 5.20 2.40
N SER A 60 -5.16 6.04 3.02
CA SER A 60 -6.17 5.61 3.98
C SER A 60 -7.48 5.32 3.27
N GLU A 61 -8.09 4.17 3.59
CA GLU A 61 -9.42 3.76 3.12
C GLU A 61 -10.42 3.88 4.27
N GLY A 62 -11.51 4.60 4.06
CA GLY A 62 -12.53 4.82 5.09
C GLY A 62 -12.04 5.73 6.22
N ARG A 63 -12.65 5.58 7.40
CA ARG A 63 -12.31 6.39 8.59
C ARG A 63 -11.26 5.69 9.42
N THR A 64 -10.00 5.97 9.15
CA THR A 64 -8.89 5.42 9.92
C THR A 64 -8.56 6.31 11.14
N PRO A 65 -8.05 5.72 12.25
CA PRO A 65 -7.63 6.49 13.42
C PRO A 65 -6.28 7.20 13.22
N VAL A 66 -5.56 6.91 12.13
CA VAL A 66 -4.27 7.55 11.83
C VAL A 66 -4.45 8.93 11.20
N MET A 67 -3.55 9.85 11.52
CA MET A 67 -3.58 11.23 10.99
C MET A 67 -3.17 11.29 9.51
N VAL A 68 -2.30 10.39 9.05
CA VAL A 68 -1.86 10.34 7.65
C VAL A 68 -2.97 9.74 6.79
N LYS A 69 -3.48 10.53 5.84
CA LYS A 69 -4.56 10.12 4.92
C LYS A 69 -4.04 9.71 3.55
N GLY A 70 -2.86 10.18 3.18
CA GLY A 70 -2.21 9.86 1.91
C GLY A 70 -0.80 10.38 1.84
N GLY A 71 -0.09 10.00 0.77
CA GLY A 71 1.23 10.55 0.48
C GLY A 71 2.00 9.72 -0.52
N ASP A 72 3.02 10.37 -1.08
CA ASP A 72 4.00 9.80 -2.00
C ASP A 72 5.39 10.13 -1.45
N LEU A 73 6.18 9.10 -1.15
CA LEU A 73 7.46 9.28 -0.48
C LEU A 73 8.56 8.46 -1.17
N LYS A 74 9.77 9.01 -1.11
CA LYS A 74 11.03 8.31 -1.36
C LYS A 74 11.81 8.24 -0.07
N LEU A 75 12.40 7.10 0.21
CA LEU A 75 13.10 6.83 1.44
C LEU A 75 14.41 6.10 1.17
N LEU A 76 15.49 6.54 1.78
CA LEU A 76 16.77 5.85 1.83
C LEU A 76 16.92 5.10 3.16
N ARG A 77 17.74 4.04 3.15
CA ARG A 77 18.01 3.23 4.36
C ARG A 77 18.61 4.05 5.52
N ASN A 78 19.36 5.12 5.22
CA ASN A 78 19.90 6.01 6.26
C ASN A 78 18.84 6.92 6.92
N GLY A 79 17.56 6.83 6.45
CA GLY A 79 16.44 7.62 6.93
C GLY A 79 16.31 8.99 6.27
N ASP A 80 17.10 9.29 5.22
CA ASP A 80 16.82 10.43 4.38
C ASP A 80 15.56 10.14 3.55
N ALA A 81 14.65 11.10 3.51
CA ALA A 81 13.35 10.95 2.85
C ALA A 81 12.89 12.25 2.24
N GLU A 82 12.14 12.16 1.14
CA GLU A 82 11.43 13.29 0.55
C GLU A 82 10.06 12.86 0.05
N GLY A 83 9.11 13.79 0.03
CA GLY A 83 7.81 13.52 -0.54
C GLY A 83 6.73 14.47 -0.07
N THR A 84 5.49 14.07 -0.30
CA THR A 84 4.29 14.79 0.09
C THR A 84 3.42 13.88 0.95
N LEU A 85 2.91 14.41 2.05
CA LEU A 85 1.97 13.74 2.94
C LEU A 85 0.66 14.54 2.98
N THR A 86 -0.46 13.87 2.98
CA THR A 86 -1.77 14.43 3.35
C THR A 86 -2.06 14.02 4.78
N VAL A 87 -2.18 15.00 5.67
CA VAL A 87 -2.47 14.76 7.09
C VAL A 87 -3.79 15.41 7.49
N GLU A 88 -4.56 14.73 8.32
CA GLU A 88 -5.77 15.30 8.90
C GLU A 88 -5.42 16.16 10.11
N GLN A 89 -5.76 17.44 10.05
CA GLN A 89 -5.65 18.40 11.16
C GLN A 89 -7.00 19.07 11.38
N GLN A 90 -7.53 18.96 12.59
CA GLN A 90 -8.83 19.56 12.96
C GLN A 90 -9.98 19.22 11.99
N GLY A 91 -10.00 17.97 11.49
CA GLY A 91 -11.01 17.49 10.54
C GLY A 91 -10.81 17.94 9.08
N GLN A 92 -9.71 18.61 8.77
CA GLN A 92 -9.35 19.02 7.40
C GLN A 92 -8.09 18.29 6.94
N ASN A 93 -8.05 17.95 5.65
CA ASN A 93 -6.87 17.39 5.02
C ASN A 93 -5.93 18.51 4.59
N VAL A 94 -4.71 18.49 5.12
CA VAL A 94 -3.64 19.43 4.79
C VAL A 94 -2.54 18.67 4.06
N GLU A 95 -2.15 19.16 2.88
CA GLU A 95 -0.99 18.65 2.16
C GLU A 95 0.28 19.28 2.74
N MET A 96 1.28 18.46 3.00
CA MET A 96 2.55 18.84 3.59
C MET A 96 3.69 18.24 2.80
N LYS A 97 4.61 19.07 2.31
CA LYS A 97 5.88 18.60 1.76
C LYS A 97 6.85 18.32 2.90
N VAL A 98 7.58 17.23 2.76
CA VAL A 98 8.52 16.76 3.78
C VAL A 98 9.86 16.45 3.11
N VAL A 99 10.96 16.92 3.71
CA VAL A 99 12.32 16.49 3.38
C VAL A 99 13.07 16.24 4.68
N ALA A 100 13.44 14.97 4.90
CA ALA A 100 14.32 14.56 5.98
C ALA A 100 15.71 14.32 5.39
N VAL A 101 16.73 15.01 5.88
CA VAL A 101 18.12 14.86 5.40
C VAL A 101 19.10 15.16 6.53
N GLY A 102 20.06 14.25 6.72
CA GLY A 102 21.01 14.34 7.82
C GLY A 102 20.29 14.45 9.18
N ASP A 103 20.60 15.49 9.95
CA ASP A 103 20.01 15.72 11.28
C ASP A 103 18.79 16.65 11.27
N SER A 104 18.19 16.90 10.11
CA SER A 104 17.11 17.87 9.97
C SER A 104 15.92 17.31 9.21
N ILE A 105 14.72 17.77 9.62
CA ILE A 105 13.49 17.59 8.86
C ILE A 105 12.99 18.98 8.45
N HIS A 106 12.64 19.10 7.20
CA HIS A 106 12.05 20.31 6.60
C HIS A 106 10.60 20.01 6.25
N LEU A 107 9.69 20.88 6.68
CA LEU A 107 8.26 20.76 6.46
C LEU A 107 7.74 22.04 5.81
N ASP A 108 6.89 21.89 4.78
CA ASP A 108 6.17 23.00 4.16
C ASP A 108 4.69 22.61 4.00
N ALA A 109 3.84 23.30 4.74
CA ALA A 109 2.38 23.15 4.67
C ALA A 109 1.71 24.14 3.69
N GLY A 110 2.48 24.78 2.80
CA GLY A 110 1.97 25.73 1.81
C GLY A 110 1.63 27.14 2.33
N THR A 111 1.88 27.43 3.62
CA THR A 111 1.44 28.68 4.26
C THR A 111 2.57 29.59 4.72
N GLY A 112 3.81 29.38 4.33
CA GLY A 112 4.89 30.22 4.82
C GLY A 112 6.30 29.69 4.56
N GLY A 113 6.43 28.73 3.63
CA GLY A 113 7.69 28.14 3.25
C GLY A 113 8.20 27.09 4.23
N TRP A 114 9.45 26.67 4.03
CA TRP A 114 10.06 25.59 4.76
C TRP A 114 10.38 25.92 6.22
N ARG A 115 9.91 25.05 7.10
CA ARG A 115 10.28 25.06 8.54
C ARG A 115 11.26 23.92 8.82
N LYS A 116 12.42 24.27 9.35
CA LYS A 116 13.45 23.32 9.75
C LYS A 116 13.26 22.90 11.20
N LEU A 117 13.28 21.60 11.45
CA LEU A 117 13.21 20.98 12.78
C LEU A 117 14.40 20.03 12.96
N PRO A 118 14.98 19.91 14.16
CA PRO A 118 15.95 18.86 14.45
C PRO A 118 15.32 17.47 14.30
N LYS A 119 15.99 16.54 13.61
CA LYS A 119 15.52 15.16 13.43
C LYS A 119 15.33 14.45 14.78
N ALA A 120 16.20 14.70 15.75
CA ALA A 120 16.11 14.14 17.09
C ALA A 120 14.79 14.51 17.81
N LEU A 121 14.25 15.71 17.59
CA LEU A 121 12.95 16.10 18.12
C LEU A 121 11.81 15.35 17.44
N ALA A 122 11.88 15.17 16.13
CA ALA A 122 10.87 14.45 15.37
C ALA A 122 10.95 12.93 15.59
N ALA A 123 12.15 12.38 15.84
CA ALA A 123 12.37 10.95 16.09
C ALA A 123 11.65 10.43 17.35
N THR A 124 11.31 11.31 18.31
CA THR A 124 10.45 10.94 19.45
C THR A 124 9.02 10.61 19.02
N MET A 125 8.58 11.10 17.87
CA MET A 125 7.25 10.85 17.29
C MET A 125 7.32 9.84 16.14
N TYR A 126 8.37 9.90 15.31
CA TYR A 126 8.57 9.02 14.16
C TYR A 126 10.02 9.03 13.68
N ASP A 127 10.59 7.84 13.51
CA ASP A 127 11.94 7.63 12.97
C ASP A 127 11.86 6.98 11.57
N PRO A 128 11.99 7.73 10.46
CA PRO A 128 11.93 7.16 9.13
C PRO A 128 13.05 6.14 8.84
N SER A 129 14.18 6.19 9.54
CA SER A 129 15.24 5.21 9.37
C SER A 129 14.84 3.80 9.80
N ALA A 130 13.84 3.69 10.69
CA ALA A 130 13.31 2.40 11.13
C ALA A 130 12.66 1.60 10.00
N VAL A 131 12.10 2.25 8.97
CA VAL A 131 11.29 1.59 7.93
C VAL A 131 12.08 0.53 7.15
N LEU A 132 13.31 0.87 6.72
CA LEU A 132 14.19 -0.02 5.97
C LEU A 132 15.28 -0.68 6.85
N ASP A 133 15.20 -0.49 8.17
CA ASP A 133 16.07 -1.17 9.12
C ASP A 133 15.70 -2.67 9.17
N PRO A 134 16.62 -3.61 8.95
CA PRO A 134 16.30 -5.04 8.92
C PRO A 134 15.81 -5.59 10.26
N GLU A 135 16.19 -4.96 11.39
CA GLU A 135 15.86 -5.42 12.75
C GLU A 135 14.59 -4.78 13.31
N ARG A 136 14.14 -3.67 12.75
CA ARG A 136 13.00 -2.87 13.26
C ARG A 136 11.93 -2.57 12.22
N GLY A 137 12.26 -2.70 10.93
CA GLY A 137 11.47 -2.21 9.82
C GLY A 137 10.51 -3.24 9.22
N ILE A 138 10.23 -3.04 7.93
CA ILE A 138 9.33 -3.89 7.14
C ILE A 138 9.79 -5.35 7.15
N SER A 139 11.10 -5.61 7.09
CA SER A 139 11.67 -6.96 7.18
C SER A 139 11.23 -7.66 8.48
N LYS A 140 11.35 -6.98 9.61
CA LYS A 140 10.94 -7.51 10.92
C LYS A 140 9.43 -7.71 11.00
N LEU A 141 8.63 -6.77 10.48
CA LEU A 141 7.18 -6.90 10.41
C LEU A 141 6.76 -8.16 9.64
N LEU A 142 7.36 -8.41 8.47
CA LEU A 142 7.07 -9.59 7.64
C LEU A 142 7.46 -10.90 8.36
N ALA A 143 8.60 -10.91 9.05
CA ALA A 143 9.04 -12.07 9.82
C ALA A 143 8.16 -12.34 11.05
N SER A 144 7.49 -11.33 11.59
CA SER A 144 6.64 -11.39 12.79
C SER A 144 5.15 -11.54 12.48
N ALA A 145 4.76 -11.51 11.20
CA ALA A 145 3.36 -11.62 10.79
C ALA A 145 2.76 -12.97 11.22
N GLY A 146 1.65 -12.88 11.97
CA GLY A 146 1.02 -14.05 12.59
C GLY A 146 0.02 -14.74 11.67
N SER A 147 -0.12 -16.07 11.81
CA SER A 147 -1.13 -16.88 11.12
C SER A 147 -1.21 -16.64 9.61
N PRO A 148 -0.10 -16.75 8.86
CA PRO A 148 -0.09 -16.47 7.44
C PRO A 148 -0.94 -17.49 6.66
N GLN A 149 -1.77 -17.00 5.74
CA GLN A 149 -2.65 -17.80 4.90
C GLN A 149 -2.51 -17.38 3.43
N ALA A 150 -2.28 -18.33 2.55
CA ALA A 150 -2.29 -18.11 1.11
C ALA A 150 -3.72 -17.77 0.64
N GLN A 151 -3.90 -16.63 -0.03
CA GLN A 151 -5.21 -16.16 -0.47
C GLN A 151 -5.39 -16.26 -2.00
N ALA A 152 -4.45 -15.71 -2.76
CA ALA A 152 -4.55 -15.63 -4.20
C ALA A 152 -3.19 -15.42 -4.87
N VAL A 153 -3.15 -15.71 -6.17
CA VAL A 153 -2.11 -15.26 -7.11
C VAL A 153 -2.76 -14.26 -8.04
N GLU A 154 -2.28 -13.01 -8.05
CA GLU A 154 -2.86 -11.94 -8.84
C GLU A 154 -1.81 -10.90 -9.26
N LYS A 155 -2.16 -10.01 -10.18
CA LYS A 155 -1.28 -8.91 -10.59
C LYS A 155 -1.56 -7.66 -9.77
N VAL A 156 -0.50 -6.98 -9.36
CA VAL A 156 -0.54 -5.63 -8.78
C VAL A 156 0.37 -4.75 -9.64
N ASP A 157 -0.18 -3.74 -10.28
CA ASP A 157 0.55 -2.83 -11.17
C ASP A 157 1.48 -3.56 -12.16
N GLY A 158 0.95 -4.63 -12.81
CA GLY A 158 1.68 -5.45 -13.76
C GLY A 158 2.57 -6.54 -13.16
N THR A 159 2.88 -6.50 -11.86
CA THR A 159 3.72 -7.47 -11.17
C THR A 159 2.89 -8.67 -10.71
N GLN A 160 3.30 -9.90 -11.06
CA GLN A 160 2.70 -11.13 -10.53
C GLN A 160 3.03 -11.27 -9.05
N THR A 161 2.02 -11.40 -8.21
CA THR A 161 2.17 -11.45 -6.75
C THR A 161 1.46 -12.64 -6.12
N ASN A 162 1.97 -13.05 -4.97
CA ASN A 162 1.28 -13.91 -4.02
C ASN A 162 0.61 -13.01 -2.98
N ARG A 163 -0.73 -13.07 -2.86
CA ARG A 163 -1.46 -12.38 -1.79
C ARG A 163 -1.57 -13.28 -0.57
N ILE A 164 -1.15 -12.76 0.57
CA ILE A 164 -1.12 -13.44 1.86
C ILE A 164 -1.96 -12.66 2.85
N GLY A 165 -2.88 -13.32 3.54
CA GLY A 165 -3.54 -12.79 4.73
C GLY A 165 -2.69 -13.10 5.96
N ALA A 166 -2.52 -12.14 6.87
CA ALA A 166 -1.80 -12.35 8.11
C ALA A 166 -2.21 -11.34 9.19
N LYS A 167 -1.99 -11.68 10.46
CA LYS A 167 -2.09 -10.69 11.55
C LYS A 167 -0.80 -9.89 11.63
N LEU A 168 -0.94 -8.57 11.65
CA LEU A 168 0.19 -7.64 11.79
C LEU A 168 0.21 -7.10 13.21
N PRO A 169 1.20 -7.47 14.04
CA PRO A 169 1.25 -7.08 15.46
C PRO A 169 1.46 -5.58 15.62
N LYS A 170 0.70 -4.94 16.51
CA LYS A 170 0.77 -3.49 16.77
C LYS A 170 2.18 -3.02 17.12
N ASP A 171 2.90 -3.80 17.93
CA ASP A 171 4.24 -3.43 18.41
C ASP A 171 5.27 -3.35 17.27
N GLN A 172 5.04 -4.08 16.17
CA GLN A 172 5.87 -4.02 14.97
C GLN A 172 5.42 -2.90 14.01
N ILE A 173 4.12 -2.59 13.98
CA ILE A 173 3.59 -1.57 13.06
C ILE A 173 3.76 -0.17 13.65
N ALA A 174 3.63 0.01 14.95
CA ALA A 174 3.68 1.31 15.62
C ALA A 174 4.98 2.09 15.34
N GLY A 175 6.10 1.37 15.16
CA GLY A 175 7.38 1.96 14.75
C GLY A 175 7.43 2.37 13.27
N LEU A 176 6.52 1.86 12.43
CA LEU A 176 6.47 2.14 10.99
C LEU A 176 5.43 3.20 10.64
N ILE A 177 4.29 3.19 11.33
CA ILE A 177 3.19 4.12 11.10
C ILE A 177 2.72 4.65 12.46
N PRO A 178 2.97 5.94 12.77
CA PRO A 178 2.54 6.55 14.02
C PRO A 178 1.02 6.53 14.19
N GLY A 179 0.57 6.30 15.42
CA GLY A 179 -0.85 6.32 15.78
C GLY A 179 -1.58 4.99 15.61
N ILE A 180 -0.89 3.92 15.20
CA ILE A 180 -1.49 2.59 15.21
C ILE A 180 -1.38 1.99 16.61
N GLY A 181 -2.54 1.82 17.26
CA GLY A 181 -2.64 1.30 18.62
C GLY A 181 -3.25 -0.11 18.74
N ALA A 182 -3.44 -0.81 17.61
CA ALA A 182 -4.06 -2.15 17.57
C ALA A 182 -3.37 -3.05 16.56
N ASP A 183 -3.53 -4.36 16.73
CA ASP A 183 -3.17 -5.32 15.71
C ASP A 183 -4.05 -5.11 14.47
N LEU A 184 -3.49 -5.29 13.27
CA LEU A 184 -4.22 -5.13 12.02
C LEU A 184 -4.42 -6.47 11.32
N ASP A 185 -5.54 -6.60 10.62
CA ASP A 185 -5.75 -7.65 9.63
C ASP A 185 -5.05 -7.27 8.35
N GLY A 186 -3.91 -7.93 8.09
CA GLY A 186 -3.03 -7.65 6.96
C GLY A 186 -3.37 -8.45 5.72
N GLN A 187 -3.27 -7.79 4.58
CA GLN A 187 -3.12 -8.42 3.27
C GLN A 187 -1.78 -7.92 2.68
N LEU A 188 -0.96 -8.87 2.26
CA LEU A 188 0.41 -8.62 1.81
C LEU A 188 0.57 -9.21 0.42
N TRP A 189 1.01 -8.39 -0.53
CA TRP A 189 1.29 -8.81 -1.91
C TRP A 189 2.78 -8.89 -2.12
N VAL A 190 3.29 -10.09 -2.27
CA VAL A 190 4.70 -10.38 -2.44
C VAL A 190 4.96 -10.75 -3.90
N SER A 191 5.88 -10.08 -4.54
CA SER A 191 6.32 -10.36 -5.90
C SER A 191 6.84 -11.80 -6.03
N ARG A 192 6.43 -12.48 -7.08
CA ARG A 192 6.87 -13.85 -7.36
C ARG A 192 8.26 -13.92 -7.98
N SER A 193 8.73 -12.84 -8.57
CA SER A 193 10.03 -12.80 -9.28
C SER A 193 11.22 -12.51 -8.34
N ASP A 194 11.06 -11.60 -7.39
CA ASP A 194 12.15 -11.13 -6.52
C ASP A 194 11.81 -11.13 -5.04
N HIS A 195 10.62 -11.66 -4.68
CA HIS A 195 10.09 -11.75 -3.32
C HIS A 195 9.94 -10.42 -2.57
N ARG A 196 10.00 -9.27 -3.25
CA ARG A 196 9.78 -7.98 -2.61
C ARG A 196 8.31 -7.77 -2.27
N LEU A 197 8.05 -7.07 -1.17
CA LEU A 197 6.71 -6.63 -0.81
C LEU A 197 6.28 -5.51 -1.76
N VAL A 198 5.27 -5.76 -2.59
CA VAL A 198 4.74 -4.78 -3.55
C VAL A 198 3.66 -3.92 -2.92
N LYS A 199 2.81 -4.54 -2.09
CA LYS A 199 1.68 -3.83 -1.47
C LYS A 199 1.36 -4.45 -0.11
N VAL A 200 0.96 -3.62 0.82
CA VAL A 200 0.36 -4.05 2.09
C VAL A 200 -0.92 -3.25 2.34
N ARG A 201 -1.95 -3.93 2.80
CA ARG A 201 -3.20 -3.34 3.29
C ARG A 201 -3.41 -3.82 4.72
N GLY A 202 -3.40 -2.91 5.67
CA GLY A 202 -3.69 -3.19 7.09
C GLY A 202 -5.08 -2.68 7.44
N ALA A 203 -6.02 -3.58 7.70
CA ALA A 203 -7.38 -3.23 8.11
C ALA A 203 -7.44 -3.10 9.63
N PHE A 204 -8.01 -1.99 10.10
CA PHE A 204 -8.27 -1.77 11.51
C PHE A 204 -9.45 -2.64 11.99
N PRO A 205 -9.43 -3.05 13.28
CA PRO A 205 -10.56 -3.77 13.86
C PRO A 205 -11.83 -2.92 13.83
N GLU A 206 -12.99 -3.58 13.98
CA GLU A 206 -14.32 -2.94 14.05
C GLU A 206 -14.69 -2.12 12.80
N GLY A 207 -14.12 -2.45 11.64
CA GLY A 207 -14.44 -1.74 10.38
C GLY A 207 -13.97 -0.29 10.32
N LYS A 208 -13.00 0.11 11.14
CA LYS A 208 -12.44 1.47 11.19
C LYS A 208 -11.53 1.83 10.00
N GLY A 209 -11.77 1.20 8.84
CA GLY A 209 -11.00 1.48 7.63
C GLY A 209 -9.70 0.69 7.53
N ALA A 210 -8.83 1.09 6.60
CA ALA A 210 -7.54 0.46 6.38
C ALA A 210 -6.49 1.47 5.95
N VAL A 211 -5.21 1.14 6.14
CA VAL A 211 -4.08 1.81 5.50
C VAL A 211 -3.53 0.91 4.42
N VAL A 212 -3.30 1.47 3.25
CA VAL A 212 -2.69 0.80 2.10
C VAL A 212 -1.37 1.48 1.79
N ILE A 213 -0.31 0.69 1.65
CA ILE A 213 1.00 1.14 1.19
C ILE A 213 1.34 0.35 -0.06
N THR A 214 1.70 1.03 -1.14
CA THR A 214 2.14 0.43 -2.39
C THR A 214 3.57 0.87 -2.67
N PHE A 215 4.46 -0.08 -2.87
CA PHE A 215 5.86 0.16 -3.19
C PHE A 215 6.02 0.18 -4.70
N THR A 216 6.58 1.25 -5.24
CA THR A 216 6.65 1.48 -6.69
C THR A 216 8.05 1.32 -7.27
N GLU A 217 9.09 1.68 -6.52
CA GLU A 217 10.48 1.57 -6.95
C GLU A 217 11.36 1.04 -5.82
N PHE A 218 12.36 0.25 -6.16
CA PHE A 218 13.34 -0.30 -5.23
C PHE A 218 14.75 -0.04 -5.72
N ASP A 219 15.65 0.27 -4.78
CA ASP A 219 17.09 0.44 -5.01
C ASP A 219 17.42 1.53 -6.05
N ALA A 220 16.50 2.45 -6.32
CA ALA A 220 16.76 3.60 -7.18
C ALA A 220 17.77 4.56 -6.50
N PRO A 221 18.70 5.17 -7.27
CA PRO A 221 19.77 5.99 -6.71
C PRO A 221 19.29 7.42 -6.40
N TYR A 222 18.35 7.56 -5.47
CA TYR A 222 17.83 8.86 -5.08
C TYR A 222 18.92 9.74 -4.45
N LYS A 223 18.84 11.03 -4.75
CA LYS A 223 19.66 12.08 -4.12
C LYS A 223 18.73 13.06 -3.43
N ILE A 224 18.58 12.88 -2.12
CA ILE A 224 17.73 13.72 -1.29
C ILE A 224 18.59 14.85 -0.72
N SER A 225 18.15 16.10 -0.85
CA SER A 225 18.86 17.29 -0.40
C SER A 225 17.94 18.27 0.31
N ALA A 226 18.49 19.08 1.22
CA ALA A 226 17.72 20.11 1.89
C ALA A 226 17.11 21.09 0.86
N PRO A 227 15.85 21.52 1.06
CA PRO A 227 15.23 22.51 0.19
C PRO A 227 15.98 23.85 0.31
N LYS A 228 15.95 24.61 -0.80
CA LYS A 228 16.54 25.95 -0.89
C LYS A 228 15.66 27.00 -0.24
#